data_807a9db102eba2e62ff7bd4e9079adfc
#
_entry.id   807a9db102eba2e62ff7bd4e9079adfc
#
_cell.length_a   1.000
_cell.length_b   1.000
_cell.length_c   1.000
_cell.angle_alpha   90.00
_cell.angle_beta   90.00
_cell.angle_gamma   90.00
#
_symmetry.space_group_name_H-M   'P 1'
#
loop_
_entity.id
_entity.type
_entity.pdbx_description
1 polymer ?
#
loop_
_entity_poly.entity_id
_entity_poly.type
_entity_poly.pdbx_seq_one_letter_code
_entity_poly.pdbx_strand_id
1 'polypeptide(L)'
;MTDEVINQPPPLTGGNAWRGDPLLIQLAERFSDPVRKDLDGLGRFVMTQEAQELARLANTDTPKLRTHDRQGRRLDLVEYHPAYHALMRRSIAGGLHSSVWENGDAEIGRRHQVRAARFYLTAELETGHLCPITMTSASLAALMASPKLFREWAPRVTTRKYDQTQKPPVQKTGLTLGMGMTEKQGGTDVRANTTRAERTGSGFYRLTGHKWFMSAPMSDAFLVLGQAPEGLSCFLVPRILGDGSGNGFRFQRLKDKLGNRSNASSEVEFVNXIGEMVGDPGAGVKTIMDMVTLTRLDCAVASSALMRAGLAEAVHHTRHRQVFGSNLIDQPLMQRVLADMALDVAAATALSFRLARSFDEAASDRGEAAFARAMTPVVKYWVCKIAPGLLYEAMECLGGNGYVEEAPLARYYREAPVNAIWEGSGNVMALDVLRVLGRAPGLFEEVLXGIDRDLGTGGRGTIGVLKAAMQVAATDQGSARLLTEQLALSAAAAELRRLGAGRIADAFVETRLGGQWXTTYGMLDSRHDARMIIDTLYPPVT
;
A
#
# COMPACT_ATOMS: atom_id res chain seq x y z
N MET A 1 25.98 -9.76 -38.22
CA MET A 1 25.26 -9.28 -37.03
C MET A 1 25.91 -7.98 -36.57
N THR A 2 25.13 -6.96 -36.25
CA THR A 2 25.69 -5.68 -35.84
C THR A 2 25.61 -5.51 -34.33
N ASP A 3 26.62 -4.90 -33.76
CA ASP A 3 26.64 -4.55 -32.35
C ASP A 3 26.05 -3.18 -32.08
N GLU A 4 25.65 -2.48 -33.14
CA GLU A 4 25.06 -1.15 -33.00
C GLU A 4 23.65 -1.25 -32.43
N VAL A 5 23.39 -0.43 -31.43
CA VAL A 5 22.04 -0.34 -30.83
C VAL A 5 21.24 0.68 -31.64
N ILE A 6 20.11 0.25 -32.18
CA ILE A 6 19.29 1.09 -33.06
C ILE A 6 17.87 1.13 -32.48
N ASN A 7 17.35 2.34 -32.29
CA ASN A 7 15.94 2.58 -31.92
C ASN A 7 15.51 1.85 -30.64
N GLN A 8 16.43 1.68 -29.71
CA GLN A 8 16.09 1.12 -28.40
C GLN A 8 16.17 2.23 -27.37
N PRO A 9 15.07 2.54 -26.69
CA PRO A 9 15.12 3.57 -25.65
C PRO A 9 16.10 3.20 -24.56
N PRO A 10 16.84 4.16 -24.01
CA PRO A 10 17.74 3.86 -22.88
C PRO A 10 16.93 3.52 -21.64
N PRO A 11 17.52 2.82 -20.67
CA PRO A 11 16.83 2.59 -19.41
C PRO A 11 16.45 3.90 -18.74
N LEU A 12 15.35 3.86 -18.01
CA LEU A 12 14.90 5.04 -17.25
C LEU A 12 15.64 5.06 -15.91
N THR A 13 16.82 5.66 -15.90
CA THR A 13 17.66 5.78 -14.72
C THR A 13 18.32 7.15 -14.72
N GLY A 14 18.77 7.58 -13.55
CA GLY A 14 19.57 8.79 -13.44
C GLY A 14 18.81 10.07 -13.22
N GLY A 15 17.49 10.02 -13.25
CA GLY A 15 16.68 11.18 -12.97
C GLY A 15 16.35 11.31 -11.49
N ASN A 16 15.22 11.96 -11.22
CA ASN A 16 14.79 12.19 -9.85
C ASN A 16 13.27 12.05 -9.78
N ALA A 17 12.79 11.02 -9.10
CA ALA A 17 11.37 10.73 -9.05
C ALA A 17 10.58 11.79 -8.28
N TRP A 18 11.23 12.55 -7.40
CA TRP A 18 10.60 13.65 -6.71
C TRP A 18 10.47 14.87 -7.61
N ARG A 19 11.58 15.29 -8.21
CA ARG A 19 11.58 16.50 -9.06
C ARG A 19 10.74 16.32 -10.32
N GLY A 20 10.63 15.09 -10.81
CA GLY A 20 9.86 14.81 -12.02
C GLY A 20 8.37 14.58 -11.79
N ASP A 21 7.88 14.82 -10.57
CA ASP A 21 6.49 14.54 -10.23
C ASP A 21 5.82 15.81 -9.68
N PRO A 22 5.29 16.65 -10.57
CA PRO A 22 4.70 17.92 -10.11
C PRO A 22 3.55 17.76 -9.13
N LEU A 23 2.73 16.72 -9.29
CA LEU A 23 1.62 16.51 -8.36
C LEU A 23 2.14 16.20 -6.97
N LEU A 24 3.15 15.34 -6.86
CA LEU A 24 3.72 15.00 -5.56
C LEU A 24 4.36 16.23 -4.92
N ILE A 25 5.05 17.04 -5.71
CA ILE A 25 5.63 18.29 -5.20
C ILE A 25 4.53 19.20 -4.65
N GLN A 26 3.43 19.31 -5.37
CA GLN A 26 2.31 20.13 -4.90
C GLN A 26 1.71 19.58 -3.60
N LEU A 27 1.54 18.28 -3.53
CA LEU A 27 0.99 17.64 -2.33
C LEU A 27 1.88 17.88 -1.12
N ALA A 28 3.17 18.09 -1.33
CA ALA A 28 4.15 18.27 -0.27
C ALA A 28 4.51 19.74 -0.03
N GLU A 29 3.78 20.68 -0.63
CA GLU A 29 4.25 22.09 -0.60
C GLU A 29 4.29 22.67 0.80
N ARG A 30 3.50 22.15 1.74
CA ARG A 30 3.48 22.63 3.11
C ARG A 30 4.43 21.88 4.05
N PHE A 31 5.10 20.86 3.54
CA PHE A 31 6.09 20.13 4.36
C PHE A 31 7.28 21.04 4.64
N SER A 32 7.98 20.77 5.73
CA SER A 32 9.15 21.55 6.08
C SER A 32 10.28 21.41 5.05
N ASP A 33 11.17 22.38 5.01
CA ASP A 33 12.31 22.33 4.10
C ASP A 33 13.17 21.09 4.30
N PRO A 34 13.50 20.67 5.55
CA PRO A 34 14.26 19.43 5.71
C PRO A 34 13.55 18.20 5.15
N VAL A 35 12.22 18.12 5.29
CA VAL A 35 11.49 16.99 4.74
C VAL A 35 11.53 17.02 3.21
N ARG A 36 11.30 18.20 2.60
CA ARG A 36 11.35 18.29 1.15
C ARG A 36 12.74 17.96 0.61
N LYS A 37 13.79 18.36 1.31
CA LYS A 37 15.15 18.00 0.94
C LYS A 37 15.37 16.48 1.02
N ASP A 38 14.81 15.85 2.05
CA ASP A 38 14.89 14.41 2.21
C ASP A 38 14.16 13.69 1.08
N LEU A 39 13.00 14.20 0.69
CA LEU A 39 12.25 13.63 -0.45
C LEU A 39 13.02 13.77 -1.75
N ASP A 40 13.71 14.90 -1.93
CA ASP A 40 14.55 15.09 -3.11
C ASP A 40 15.67 14.04 -3.16
N GLY A 41 16.30 13.79 -2.03
CA GLY A 41 17.36 12.77 -1.94
C GLY A 41 16.82 11.37 -2.21
N LEU A 42 15.65 11.08 -1.66
CA LEU A 42 15.02 9.77 -1.89
C LEU A 42 14.61 9.62 -3.36
N GLY A 43 14.07 10.68 -3.95
CA GLY A 43 13.71 10.66 -5.37
C GLY A 43 14.90 10.40 -6.27
N ARG A 44 16.07 10.95 -5.91
CA ARG A 44 17.29 10.67 -6.66
C ARG A 44 17.72 9.23 -6.47
N PHE A 45 17.65 8.73 -5.23
CA PHE A 45 18.10 7.37 -4.93
C PHE A 45 17.30 6.33 -5.72
N VAL A 46 15.98 6.45 -5.74
CA VAL A 46 15.17 5.41 -6.36
C VAL A 46 15.38 5.34 -7.88
N MET A 47 15.94 6.39 -8.48
CA MET A 47 16.21 6.42 -9.91
C MET A 47 17.64 5.95 -10.25
N THR A 48 18.46 5.60 -9.26
CA THR A 48 19.81 5.14 -9.55
C THR A 48 19.80 3.72 -10.09
N GLN A 49 20.81 3.42 -10.90
CA GLN A 49 20.99 2.07 -11.40
C GLN A 49 21.21 1.09 -10.24
N GLU A 50 21.94 1.53 -9.20
CA GLU A 50 22.20 0.70 -8.03
C GLU A 50 20.90 0.31 -7.32
N ALA A 51 20.00 1.27 -7.14
CA ALA A 51 18.72 0.98 -6.48
C ALA A 51 17.88 0.02 -7.32
N GLN A 52 17.84 0.26 -8.63
CA GLN A 52 17.10 -0.63 -9.53
C GLN A 52 17.63 -2.06 -9.45
N GLU A 53 18.95 -2.19 -9.32
CA GLU A 53 19.56 -3.53 -9.22
C GLU A 53 19.22 -4.18 -7.88
N LEU A 54 19.17 -3.42 -6.79
CA LEU A 54 18.71 -3.97 -5.51
C LEU A 54 17.30 -4.54 -5.64
N ALA A 55 16.42 -3.80 -6.29
CA ALA A 55 15.03 -4.25 -6.46
C ALA A 55 14.99 -5.52 -7.31
N ARG A 56 15.76 -5.57 -8.39
CA ARG A 56 15.78 -6.73 -9.25
C ARG A 56 16.28 -7.97 -8.51
N LEU A 57 17.40 -7.84 -7.82
CA LEU A 57 18.02 -8.98 -7.12
C LEU A 57 17.13 -9.49 -5.99
N ALA A 58 16.50 -8.60 -5.24
CA ALA A 58 15.63 -9.02 -4.14
C ALA A 58 14.44 -9.83 -4.64
N ASN A 59 14.02 -9.59 -5.89
CA ASN A 59 12.84 -10.26 -6.44
C ASN A 59 13.16 -11.45 -7.34
N THR A 60 14.42 -11.64 -7.72
CA THR A 60 14.83 -12.80 -8.52
C THR A 60 15.51 -13.86 -7.67
N ASP A 61 16.29 -13.44 -6.67
CA ASP A 61 16.90 -14.39 -5.72
C ASP A 61 16.06 -14.33 -4.45
N THR A 62 14.97 -15.08 -4.46
CA THR A 62 13.91 -14.96 -3.49
C THR A 62 14.25 -15.66 -2.16
N PRO A 63 13.53 -15.33 -1.10
CA PRO A 63 13.81 -15.92 0.22
C PRO A 63 13.74 -17.44 0.22
N LYS A 64 14.57 -18.05 1.06
CA LYS A 64 14.65 -19.50 1.17
C LYS A 64 14.47 -19.93 2.63
N LEU A 65 13.65 -20.93 2.82
CA LEU A 65 13.36 -21.47 4.16
C LEU A 65 14.31 -22.63 4.47
N ARG A 66 14.94 -22.52 5.62
CA ARG A 66 15.72 -23.63 6.17
C ARG A 66 15.03 -24.08 7.44
N THR A 67 14.42 -25.27 7.39
CA THR A 67 13.63 -25.75 8.53
C THR A 67 14.48 -26.40 9.59
N HIS A 68 15.56 -27.09 9.20
CA HIS A 68 16.38 -27.87 10.12
C HIS A 68 17.86 -27.70 9.82
N ASP A 69 18.70 -27.90 10.87
CA ASP A 69 20.14 -27.94 10.67
C ASP A 69 20.56 -29.36 10.28
N ARG A 70 21.87 -29.54 10.08
CA ARG A 70 22.38 -30.86 9.65
C ARG A 70 22.25 -31.95 10.71
N GLN A 71 21.98 -31.56 11.95
CA GLN A 71 21.79 -32.53 13.03
C GLN A 71 20.33 -32.82 13.29
N GLY A 72 19.42 -32.21 12.49
CA GLY A 72 17.99 -32.44 12.65
C GLY A 72 17.30 -31.53 13.64
N ARG A 73 18.00 -30.52 14.17
CA ARG A 73 17.37 -29.56 15.05
C ARG A 73 16.63 -28.50 14.22
N ARG A 74 15.48 -28.06 14.73
CA ARG A 74 14.73 -27.04 14.00
C ARG A 74 15.46 -25.72 14.01
N LEU A 75 15.57 -25.11 12.84
CA LEU A 75 16.09 -23.75 12.67
C LEU A 75 14.96 -22.76 12.48
N ASP A 76 14.01 -23.11 11.64
CA ASP A 76 12.90 -22.22 11.25
C ASP A 76 13.44 -20.85 10.86
N LEU A 77 14.35 -20.83 9.92
CA LEU A 77 15.08 -19.64 9.49
C LEU A 77 14.76 -19.35 8.02
N VAL A 78 14.45 -18.10 7.73
CA VAL A 78 14.30 -17.63 6.34
C VAL A 78 15.49 -16.75 6.01
N GLU A 79 16.15 -17.07 4.92
CA GLU A 79 17.31 -16.33 4.44
C GLU A 79 16.89 -15.46 3.25
N TYR A 80 17.26 -14.20 3.30
CA TYR A 80 16.96 -13.23 2.24
C TYR A 80 18.25 -12.83 1.54
N HIS A 81 18.12 -12.47 0.26
CA HIS A 81 19.25 -11.90 -0.47
C HIS A 81 19.70 -10.59 0.22
N PRO A 82 21.01 -10.29 0.22
CA PRO A 82 21.47 -9.03 0.82
C PRO A 82 20.79 -7.78 0.27
N ALA A 83 20.33 -7.80 -0.97
CA ALA A 83 19.60 -6.66 -1.54
C ALA A 83 18.33 -6.34 -0.76
N TYR A 84 17.61 -7.37 -0.31
CA TYR A 84 16.44 -7.14 0.53
C TYR A 84 16.81 -6.42 1.82
N HIS A 85 17.89 -6.88 2.45
CA HIS A 85 18.33 -6.25 3.69
C HIS A 85 18.79 -4.81 3.47
N ALA A 86 19.40 -4.53 2.32
CA ALA A 86 19.79 -3.16 1.97
C ALA A 86 18.57 -2.26 1.83
N LEU A 87 17.52 -2.74 1.17
CA LEU A 87 16.27 -1.99 1.04
C LEU A 87 15.64 -1.75 2.41
N MET A 88 15.58 -2.80 3.24
CA MET A 88 15.05 -2.66 4.60
C MET A 88 15.83 -1.65 5.41
N ARG A 89 17.16 -1.73 5.35
CA ARG A 89 18.00 -0.82 6.14
C ARG A 89 17.75 0.63 5.77
N ARG A 90 17.63 0.89 4.47
CA ARG A 90 17.39 2.25 4.02
C ARG A 90 16.01 2.76 4.45
N SER A 91 14.98 1.94 4.29
CA SER A 91 13.62 2.36 4.65
C SER A 91 13.49 2.57 6.16
N ILE A 92 14.12 1.72 6.95
CA ILE A 92 14.07 1.88 8.40
C ILE A 92 14.86 3.13 8.84
N ALA A 93 16.02 3.36 8.24
CA ALA A 93 16.78 4.59 8.53
C ALA A 93 15.97 5.83 8.18
N GLY A 94 15.14 5.76 7.15
CA GLY A 94 14.25 6.86 6.77
C GLY A 94 12.97 6.96 7.59
N GLY A 95 12.74 6.05 8.52
CA GLY A 95 11.61 6.12 9.43
C GLY A 95 10.28 5.70 8.83
N LEU A 96 10.28 4.94 7.73
CA LEU A 96 9.02 4.54 7.12
C LEU A 96 8.15 3.70 8.04
N HIS A 97 8.75 2.99 8.97
CA HIS A 97 8.04 2.15 9.93
C HIS A 97 7.62 2.92 11.18
N SER A 98 8.21 4.06 11.45
CA SER A 98 8.15 4.65 12.78
C SER A 98 7.71 6.11 12.83
N SER A 99 7.78 6.84 11.72
CA SER A 99 7.71 8.30 11.78
C SER A 99 6.38 8.83 12.33
N VAL A 100 5.27 8.12 12.11
CA VAL A 100 3.99 8.60 12.66
C VAL A 100 3.90 8.40 14.17
N TRP A 101 4.80 7.61 14.76
CA TRP A 101 4.79 7.32 16.20
C TRP A 101 5.90 8.04 16.95
N GLU A 102 6.78 8.76 16.26
CA GLU A 102 7.92 9.42 16.90
C GLU A 102 7.47 10.69 17.61
N ASN A 103 8.27 11.13 18.58
CA ASN A 103 7.90 12.26 19.42
C ASN A 103 8.36 13.62 18.91
N GLY A 104 8.98 13.69 17.74
CA GLY A 104 9.46 14.96 17.22
C GLY A 104 8.35 15.91 16.84
N ASP A 105 8.60 17.20 16.89
CA ASP A 105 7.62 18.24 16.58
C ASP A 105 7.50 18.54 15.11
N ALA A 106 8.49 18.20 14.30
CA ALA A 106 8.66 18.79 12.99
C ALA A 106 7.48 18.36 12.17
N GLU A 107 6.71 17.86 11.95
CA GLU A 107 5.58 17.56 11.06
C GLU A 107 4.31 17.23 11.83
N ILE A 108 4.18 17.79 13.02
CA ILE A 108 2.93 17.63 13.75
C ILE A 108 1.80 18.15 12.87
N GLY A 109 0.75 17.33 12.73
CA GLY A 109 -0.38 17.65 11.87
C GLY A 109 -0.24 17.17 10.44
N ARG A 110 0.94 16.66 10.04
CA ARG A 110 1.17 16.16 8.69
C ARG A 110 1.91 14.84 8.65
N ARG A 111 1.98 14.13 9.76
CA ARG A 111 2.83 12.94 9.83
C ARG A 111 2.44 11.84 8.85
N HIS A 112 1.15 11.62 8.68
CA HIS A 112 0.72 10.60 7.72
C HIS A 112 0.97 11.04 6.29
N GLN A 113 0.79 12.33 6.00
CA GLN A 113 1.06 12.83 4.65
C GLN A 113 2.54 12.74 4.31
N VAL A 114 3.41 13.11 5.27
CA VAL A 114 4.86 13.04 5.06
C VAL A 114 5.30 11.59 4.87
N ARG A 115 4.81 10.69 5.72
CA ARG A 115 5.14 9.28 5.57
C ARG A 115 4.65 8.75 4.22
N ALA A 116 3.43 9.14 3.83
CA ALA A 116 2.90 8.69 2.54
C ALA A 116 3.79 9.11 1.38
N ALA A 117 4.36 10.32 1.43
CA ALA A 117 5.25 10.78 0.37
C ALA A 117 6.53 9.93 0.31
N ARG A 118 7.12 9.63 1.47
CA ARG A 118 8.31 8.76 1.50
C ARG A 118 7.98 7.34 1.04
N PHE A 119 6.84 6.83 1.49
CA PHE A 119 6.37 5.49 1.11
C PHE A 119 6.14 5.43 -0.40
N TYR A 120 5.51 6.46 -0.95
CA TYR A 120 5.20 6.54 -2.37
C TYR A 120 6.48 6.47 -3.22
N LEU A 121 7.48 7.28 -2.89
CA LEU A 121 8.73 7.26 -3.64
C LEU A 121 9.43 5.91 -3.52
N THR A 122 9.45 5.33 -2.33
CA THR A 122 10.08 4.03 -2.12
C THR A 122 9.34 2.94 -2.89
N ALA A 123 8.00 3.00 -2.90
CA ALA A 123 7.19 2.00 -3.60
C ALA A 123 7.37 2.07 -5.12
N GLU A 124 7.74 3.22 -5.66
CA GLU A 124 8.08 3.29 -7.08
C GLU A 124 9.28 2.40 -7.41
N LEU A 125 10.12 2.14 -6.42
CA LEU A 125 11.29 1.28 -6.61
C LEU A 125 10.96 -0.18 -6.32
N GLU A 126 10.44 -0.47 -5.12
CA GLU A 126 10.29 -1.86 -4.71
C GLU A 126 9.29 -1.95 -3.56
N THR A 127 8.27 -2.78 -3.72
CA THR A 127 7.19 -2.86 -2.74
C THR A 127 7.27 -4.09 -1.84
N GLY A 128 8.00 -5.12 -2.22
CA GLY A 128 8.02 -6.34 -1.40
C GLY A 128 8.54 -6.10 0.02
N HIS A 129 9.62 -5.33 0.16
CA HIS A 129 10.16 -5.05 1.49
C HIS A 129 9.27 -4.10 2.29
N LEU A 130 8.34 -3.43 1.63
CA LEU A 130 7.44 -2.52 2.34
C LEU A 130 6.37 -3.26 3.14
N CYS A 131 6.16 -4.55 2.89
CA CYS A 131 5.21 -5.31 3.69
C CYS A 131 5.59 -5.33 5.17
N PRO A 132 6.79 -5.75 5.58
CA PRO A 132 7.15 -5.68 6.99
C PRO A 132 7.20 -4.23 7.52
N ILE A 133 7.53 -3.27 6.68
CA ILE A 133 7.49 -1.86 7.08
C ILE A 133 6.07 -1.46 7.46
N THR A 134 5.10 -1.79 6.60
CA THR A 134 3.70 -1.50 6.85
C THR A 134 3.19 -2.20 8.10
N MET A 135 3.48 -3.49 8.24
CA MET A 135 3.01 -4.25 9.40
C MET A 135 3.61 -3.71 10.68
N THR A 136 4.89 -3.35 10.66
CA THR A 136 5.55 -2.83 11.85
C THR A 136 4.91 -1.52 12.29
N SER A 137 4.72 -0.61 11.36
CA SER A 137 4.10 0.68 11.68
C SER A 137 2.68 0.51 12.19
N ALA A 138 1.88 -0.28 11.48
CA ALA A 138 0.46 -0.43 11.81
C ALA A 138 0.24 -1.20 13.11
N SER A 139 1.12 -2.15 13.43
CA SER A 139 0.96 -2.95 14.64
C SER A 139 0.98 -2.11 15.91
N LEU A 140 1.68 -0.99 15.89
CA LEU A 140 1.71 -0.12 17.07
C LEU A 140 0.31 0.44 17.38
N ALA A 141 -0.53 0.64 16.37
CA ALA A 141 -1.91 1.07 16.62
C ALA A 141 -2.67 0.02 17.41
N ALA A 142 -2.49 -1.26 17.10
CA ALA A 142 -3.16 -2.32 17.86
C ALA A 142 -2.60 -2.42 19.27
N LEU A 143 -1.30 -2.25 19.43
CA LEU A 143 -0.69 -2.33 20.76
C LEU A 143 -1.17 -1.23 21.71
N MET A 144 -1.67 -0.12 21.16
CA MET A 144 -2.22 0.93 22.03
C MET A 144 -3.41 0.44 22.86
N ALA A 145 -4.04 -0.67 22.46
CA ALA A 145 -5.11 -1.25 23.27
C ALA A 145 -4.60 -1.87 24.57
N SER A 146 -3.30 -2.06 24.71
CA SER A 146 -2.65 -2.54 25.93
C SER A 146 -1.49 -1.61 26.26
N PRO A 147 -1.73 -0.55 27.01
CA PRO A 147 -0.70 0.46 27.25
C PRO A 147 0.62 -0.08 27.80
N LYS A 148 0.56 -1.10 28.63
CA LYS A 148 1.79 -1.73 29.15
C LYS A 148 2.63 -2.31 27.99
N LEU A 149 2.00 -3.04 27.09
CA LEU A 149 2.71 -3.62 25.96
C LEU A 149 3.24 -2.54 25.02
N PHE A 150 2.44 -1.50 24.79
CA PHE A 150 2.90 -0.40 23.96
C PHE A 150 4.17 0.23 24.56
N ARG A 151 4.17 0.48 25.87
CA ARG A 151 5.33 1.08 26.52
C ARG A 151 6.56 0.17 26.45
N GLU A 152 6.34 -1.14 26.51
CA GLU A 152 7.47 -2.09 26.44
C GLU A 152 8.07 -2.20 25.04
N TRP A 153 7.22 -2.17 24.02
CA TRP A 153 7.67 -2.49 22.66
C TRP A 153 7.97 -1.28 21.80
N ALA A 154 7.19 -0.19 21.93
CA ALA A 154 7.33 0.93 21.03
C ALA A 154 8.73 1.55 21.02
N PRO A 155 9.43 1.68 22.17
CA PRO A 155 10.76 2.30 22.09
C PRO A 155 11.76 1.58 21.22
N ARG A 156 11.69 0.23 21.15
CA ARG A 156 12.59 -0.51 20.26
C ARG A 156 12.06 -0.63 18.85
N VAL A 157 10.74 -0.62 18.69
CA VAL A 157 10.14 -0.66 17.36
C VAL A 157 10.41 0.65 16.62
N THR A 158 10.41 1.77 17.34
CA THR A 158 10.53 3.08 16.69
C THR A 158 11.96 3.58 16.56
N THR A 159 12.96 2.77 16.87
CA THR A 159 14.32 3.17 16.51
C THR A 159 14.47 3.14 14.99
N ARG A 160 15.36 3.95 14.46
CA ARG A 160 15.62 3.92 13.02
C ARG A 160 16.83 3.04 12.70
N LYS A 161 16.93 1.92 13.41
CA LYS A 161 18.02 0.96 13.26
C LYS A 161 17.47 -0.38 12.84
N TYR A 162 17.99 -0.90 11.74
CA TYR A 162 17.59 -2.21 11.25
C TYR A 162 18.51 -3.26 11.83
N ASP A 163 17.93 -4.19 12.58
CA ASP A 163 18.70 -5.25 13.26
C ASP A 163 18.17 -6.59 12.80
N GLN A 164 18.88 -7.23 11.88
CA GLN A 164 18.43 -8.51 11.31
C GLN A 164 18.90 -9.72 12.10
N THR A 165 19.56 -9.52 13.24
CA THR A 165 20.04 -10.65 14.03
C THR A 165 18.89 -11.42 14.66
N GLN A 166 19.12 -12.70 14.92
CA GLN A 166 18.10 -13.59 15.46
C GLN A 166 18.33 -13.73 16.96
N LYS A 167 17.79 -12.81 17.72
CA LYS A 167 17.99 -12.70 19.17
C LYS A 167 16.67 -12.37 19.85
N PRO A 168 16.58 -12.59 21.17
CA PRO A 168 15.42 -12.10 21.90
C PRO A 168 15.21 -10.62 21.70
N PRO A 169 13.94 -10.16 21.63
CA PRO A 169 13.68 -8.74 21.38
C PRO A 169 14.39 -7.77 22.30
N VAL A 170 14.54 -8.13 23.59
CA VAL A 170 15.18 -7.22 24.54
C VAL A 170 16.65 -6.99 24.25
N GLN A 171 17.27 -7.85 23.43
CA GLN A 171 18.70 -7.72 23.10
C GLN A 171 18.92 -7.03 21.76
N LYS A 172 17.85 -6.59 21.06
CA LYS A 172 18.00 -6.04 19.73
C LYS A 172 17.92 -4.51 19.75
N THR A 173 18.57 -3.88 18.78
CA THR A 173 18.56 -2.43 18.65
C THR A 173 17.35 -1.90 17.91
N GLY A 174 16.70 -2.75 17.11
CA GLY A 174 15.49 -2.39 16.41
C GLY A 174 14.65 -3.63 16.18
N LEU A 175 13.32 -3.46 16.19
CA LEU A 175 12.40 -4.57 16.08
C LEU A 175 11.45 -4.36 14.93
N THR A 176 11.05 -5.48 14.31
CA THR A 176 9.94 -5.48 13.35
C THR A 176 8.81 -6.32 13.90
N LEU A 177 7.59 -5.93 13.52
CA LEU A 177 6.38 -6.63 13.92
C LEU A 177 5.64 -7.10 12.68
N GLY A 178 4.99 -8.26 12.82
CA GLY A 178 4.16 -8.78 11.75
C GLY A 178 2.78 -9.14 12.27
N MET A 179 2.02 -9.82 11.42
CA MET A 179 0.70 -10.27 11.82
C MET A 179 0.33 -11.57 11.12
N GLY A 180 -0.51 -12.37 11.78
CA GLY A 180 -1.02 -13.60 11.22
C GLY A 180 -2.48 -13.77 11.56
N MET A 181 -3.35 -13.56 10.56
CA MET A 181 -4.79 -13.63 10.76
C MET A 181 -5.42 -14.77 9.98
N THR A 182 -5.06 -14.93 8.71
CA THR A 182 -5.67 -15.88 7.79
C THR A 182 -5.27 -17.31 8.15
N GLU A 183 -6.24 -18.22 8.20
CA GLU A 183 -6.01 -19.64 8.38
C GLU A 183 -6.42 -20.38 7.11
N LYS A 184 -6.20 -21.70 7.08
CA LYS A 184 -6.49 -22.49 5.86
C LYS A 184 -7.91 -22.31 5.36
N GLN A 185 -8.88 -22.20 6.28
CA GLN A 185 -10.28 -22.10 5.90
C GLN A 185 -10.66 -20.69 5.39
N GLY A 186 -9.82 -19.68 5.56
CA GLY A 186 -10.06 -18.36 5.01
C GLY A 186 -9.58 -17.23 5.88
N GLY A 187 -9.63 -16.02 5.33
CA GLY A 187 -9.19 -14.82 6.03
C GLY A 187 -10.25 -13.74 6.18
N THR A 188 -11.39 -13.90 5.52
CA THR A 188 -12.47 -12.92 5.64
C THR A 188 -13.29 -13.16 6.91
N ASP A 189 -13.69 -14.40 7.14
CA ASP A 189 -14.49 -14.77 8.31
C ASP A 189 -13.58 -15.24 9.42
N VAL A 190 -12.86 -14.29 10.02
CA VAL A 190 -11.87 -14.65 11.05
C VAL A 190 -12.51 -15.17 12.33
N ARG A 191 -13.81 -14.94 12.54
CA ARG A 191 -14.47 -15.51 13.72
C ARG A 191 -14.53 -17.03 13.65
N ALA A 192 -14.35 -17.60 12.46
CA ALA A 192 -14.27 -19.04 12.28
C ALA A 192 -12.86 -19.62 12.49
N ASN A 193 -11.90 -18.79 12.89
CA ASN A 193 -10.52 -19.24 13.12
C ASN A 193 -10.49 -20.34 14.18
N THR A 194 -9.57 -21.28 14.02
CA THR A 194 -9.46 -22.44 14.90
C THR A 194 -8.25 -22.43 15.83
N THR A 195 -7.28 -21.51 15.61
CA THR A 195 -6.16 -21.38 16.54
C THR A 195 -6.70 -21.13 17.95
N ARG A 196 -6.23 -21.90 18.92
CA ARG A 196 -6.69 -21.83 20.30
C ARG A 196 -5.65 -21.17 21.18
N ALA A 197 -6.12 -20.43 22.17
CA ALA A 197 -5.28 -19.83 23.20
C ALA A 197 -5.77 -20.28 24.57
N GLU A 198 -4.88 -20.88 25.34
CA GLU A 198 -5.17 -21.38 26.68
C GLU A 198 -4.34 -20.60 27.70
N ARG A 199 -4.97 -20.23 28.81
CA ARG A 199 -4.26 -19.50 29.86
C ARG A 199 -3.18 -20.35 30.51
N THR A 200 -2.05 -19.72 30.82
CA THR A 200 -1.07 -20.27 31.70
C THR A 200 -1.29 -19.70 33.10
N GLY A 201 -0.55 -20.18 34.06
CA GLY A 201 -0.66 -19.67 35.42
C GLY A 201 -0.03 -18.32 35.65
N SER A 202 0.67 -17.74 34.65
CA SER A 202 1.48 -16.54 34.83
C SER A 202 0.93 -15.33 34.06
N GLY A 203 -0.30 -15.41 33.56
CA GLY A 203 -0.88 -14.29 32.81
C GLY A 203 -0.60 -14.31 31.31
N PHE A 204 0.10 -15.31 30.87
CA PHE A 204 0.35 -15.53 29.45
C PHE A 204 -0.58 -16.60 28.91
N TYR A 205 -0.55 -16.80 27.60
CA TYR A 205 -1.36 -17.81 26.93
C TYR A 205 -0.47 -18.71 26.10
N ARG A 206 -0.90 -19.94 25.92
CA ARG A 206 -0.29 -20.85 24.96
C ARG A 206 -1.20 -20.99 23.75
N LEU A 207 -0.64 -20.68 22.58
CA LEU A 207 -1.40 -20.73 21.33
C LEU A 207 -1.00 -21.97 20.54
N THR A 208 -2.01 -22.69 20.05
CA THR A 208 -1.81 -23.87 19.21
C THR A 208 -2.75 -23.77 18.02
N GLY A 209 -2.19 -23.91 16.83
CA GLY A 209 -2.96 -23.78 15.60
C GLY A 209 -2.04 -23.53 14.43
N HIS A 210 -2.49 -22.67 13.53
CA HIS A 210 -1.74 -22.42 12.30
C HIS A 210 -2.13 -21.08 11.70
N LYS A 211 -1.25 -20.58 10.82
CA LYS A 211 -1.61 -19.47 9.92
C LYS A 211 -1.18 -19.84 8.51
N TRP A 212 -1.96 -19.36 7.53
CA TRP A 212 -1.81 -19.81 6.15
C TRP A 212 -1.04 -18.81 5.29
N PHE A 213 -1.02 -17.54 5.68
CA PHE A 213 -0.27 -16.46 5.03
C PHE A 213 0.32 -15.59 6.12
N MET A 214 1.51 -15.94 6.61
CA MET A 214 2.17 -15.10 7.60
C MET A 214 3.43 -14.54 6.98
N SER A 215 3.35 -13.28 6.59
CA SER A 215 4.42 -12.61 5.85
C SER A 215 5.52 -12.14 6.79
N ALA A 216 6.70 -11.96 6.22
CA ALA A 216 7.89 -11.50 6.93
C ALA A 216 8.13 -12.36 8.18
N PRO A 217 8.34 -13.68 7.99
CA PRO A 217 8.37 -14.61 9.12
C PRO A 217 9.55 -14.40 10.06
N MET A 218 10.56 -13.62 9.68
CA MET A 218 11.66 -13.29 10.58
C MET A 218 11.39 -12.05 11.43
N SER A 219 10.17 -11.50 11.40
CA SER A 219 9.80 -10.42 12.32
C SER A 219 9.98 -10.89 13.78
N ASP A 220 10.22 -9.93 14.65
CA ASP A 220 10.54 -10.25 16.04
C ASP A 220 9.33 -10.70 16.84
N ALA A 221 8.15 -10.21 16.49
CA ALA A 221 6.90 -10.64 17.11
C ALA A 221 5.76 -10.45 16.14
N PHE A 222 4.65 -11.11 16.42
CA PHE A 222 3.48 -11.09 15.54
C PHE A 222 2.23 -10.82 16.35
N LEU A 223 1.32 -10.05 15.77
CA LEU A 223 -0.05 -9.98 16.26
C LEU A 223 -0.85 -11.09 15.59
N VAL A 224 -1.45 -11.95 16.39
CA VAL A 224 -2.23 -13.06 15.87
C VAL A 224 -3.56 -13.14 16.57
N LEU A 225 -4.56 -13.67 15.87
CA LEU A 225 -5.87 -13.94 16.46
C LEU A 225 -5.95 -15.38 16.88
N GLY A 226 -6.53 -15.60 18.07
CA GLY A 226 -6.73 -16.94 18.59
C GLY A 226 -7.98 -16.99 19.46
N GLN A 227 -8.59 -18.17 19.54
CA GLN A 227 -9.78 -18.39 20.35
C GLN A 227 -9.37 -18.62 21.79
N ALA A 228 -9.63 -17.63 22.63
CA ALA A 228 -9.47 -17.75 24.08
C ALA A 228 -10.79 -18.22 24.68
N PRO A 229 -10.81 -18.57 25.98
CA PRO A 229 -12.08 -18.92 26.59
C PRO A 229 -13.16 -17.85 26.45
N GLU A 230 -12.76 -16.59 26.40
CA GLU A 230 -13.69 -15.46 26.27
C GLU A 230 -14.09 -15.15 24.84
N GLY A 231 -13.51 -15.84 23.86
CA GLY A 231 -13.76 -15.60 22.46
C GLY A 231 -12.51 -15.23 21.69
N LEU A 232 -12.70 -14.86 20.44
CA LEU A 232 -11.58 -14.52 19.56
C LEU A 232 -10.87 -13.28 20.09
N SER A 233 -9.57 -13.42 20.35
CA SER A 233 -8.76 -12.37 20.98
C SER A 233 -7.48 -12.16 20.20
N CYS A 234 -6.83 -11.02 20.45
CA CYS A 234 -5.57 -10.68 19.80
C CYS A 234 -4.42 -10.92 20.76
N PHE A 235 -3.32 -11.46 20.23
CA PHE A 235 -2.14 -11.79 21.03
C PHE A 235 -0.89 -11.26 20.37
N LEU A 236 0.05 -10.80 21.19
CA LEU A 236 1.40 -10.49 20.73
C LEU A 236 2.29 -11.68 21.05
N VAL A 237 2.89 -12.26 20.01
CA VAL A 237 3.64 -13.51 20.16
C VAL A 237 5.06 -13.28 19.63
N PRO A 238 6.06 -13.20 20.53
CA PRO A 238 7.45 -13.07 20.06
C PRO A 238 7.92 -14.37 19.42
N ARG A 239 8.79 -14.25 18.43
CA ARG A 239 9.30 -15.44 17.74
C ARG A 239 10.41 -16.12 18.53
N ILE A 240 11.22 -15.34 19.24
CA ILE A 240 12.32 -15.88 20.06
C ILE A 240 12.08 -15.43 21.49
N LEU A 241 12.17 -16.40 22.41
CA LEU A 241 11.92 -16.14 23.82
C LEU A 241 13.15 -15.55 24.51
N GLY A 242 12.95 -15.04 25.73
CA GLY A 242 14.00 -14.36 26.46
C GLY A 242 15.25 -15.20 26.71
N ASP A 243 15.13 -16.51 26.75
CA ASP A 243 16.27 -17.40 26.93
C ASP A 243 16.96 -17.75 25.60
N GLY A 244 16.50 -17.19 24.51
CA GLY A 244 17.09 -17.43 23.20
C GLY A 244 16.48 -18.59 22.43
N SER A 245 15.57 -19.34 23.04
CA SER A 245 14.92 -20.46 22.36
C SER A 245 13.79 -19.96 21.44
N GLY A 246 13.47 -20.76 20.43
CA GLY A 246 12.34 -20.45 19.56
C GLY A 246 11.02 -20.64 20.29
N ASN A 247 10.02 -19.89 19.90
CA ASN A 247 8.74 -19.85 20.60
C ASN A 247 7.66 -20.71 19.93
N GLY A 248 8.03 -21.85 19.38
CA GLY A 248 7.02 -22.76 18.87
C GLY A 248 6.46 -22.41 17.50
N PHE A 249 7.10 -21.51 16.79
CA PHE A 249 6.79 -21.26 15.37
C PHE A 249 7.44 -22.37 14.57
N ARG A 250 6.64 -23.11 13.79
CA ARG A 250 7.18 -24.15 12.93
C ARG A 250 6.79 -23.86 11.50
N PHE A 251 7.70 -23.27 10.76
CA PHE A 251 7.45 -22.89 9.37
C PHE A 251 7.41 -24.14 8.50
N GLN A 252 6.36 -24.24 7.68
CA GLN A 252 6.15 -25.42 6.85
C GLN A 252 6.68 -25.23 5.44
N ARG A 253 6.42 -24.06 4.85
CA ARG A 253 6.95 -23.69 3.54
C ARG A 253 6.64 -22.22 3.31
N LEU A 254 7.26 -21.67 2.25
CA LEU A 254 6.96 -20.33 1.79
C LEU A 254 6.06 -20.42 0.57
N LYS A 255 5.14 -19.47 0.46
CA LYS A 255 4.23 -19.40 -0.69
C LYS A 255 5.03 -19.06 -1.96
N ASP A 256 4.71 -19.72 -3.05
CA ASP A 256 5.26 -19.42 -4.37
C ASP A 256 4.30 -18.45 -5.05
N LYS A 257 4.63 -17.17 -5.03
CA LYS A 257 3.69 -16.11 -5.33
C LYS A 257 3.91 -15.50 -6.71
N LEU A 258 2.86 -14.92 -7.26
CA LEU A 258 2.93 -14.18 -8.52
C LEU A 258 3.90 -13.00 -8.41
N GLY A 259 3.76 -12.22 -7.35
CA GLY A 259 4.56 -11.04 -7.10
C GLY A 259 4.89 -10.93 -5.62
N ASN A 260 5.38 -9.78 -5.20
CA ASN A 260 5.79 -9.58 -3.82
C ASN A 260 6.84 -10.63 -3.43
N ARG A 261 7.71 -10.94 -4.36
CA ARG A 261 8.59 -12.10 -4.23
C ARG A 261 9.77 -11.86 -3.30
N SER A 262 10.16 -10.62 -3.11
CA SER A 262 11.21 -10.31 -2.13
C SER A 262 10.73 -10.54 -0.71
N ASN A 263 9.42 -10.52 -0.50
CA ASN A 263 8.79 -10.73 0.79
C ASN A 263 8.45 -12.20 0.93
N ALA A 264 8.90 -12.83 2.01
CA ALA A 264 8.52 -14.22 2.28
C ALA A 264 7.15 -14.24 2.93
N SER A 265 6.31 -15.17 2.51
CA SER A 265 4.99 -15.39 3.12
C SER A 265 4.89 -16.85 3.49
N SER A 266 4.76 -17.13 4.78
CA SER A 266 4.93 -18.48 5.29
C SER A 266 3.60 -19.13 5.64
N GLU A 267 3.59 -20.47 5.53
CA GLU A 267 2.62 -21.31 6.21
C GLU A 267 3.28 -21.76 7.48
N VAL A 268 2.62 -21.53 8.62
CA VAL A 268 3.25 -21.77 9.91
C VAL A 268 2.28 -22.50 10.83
N GLU A 269 2.82 -23.43 11.61
CA GLU A 269 2.09 -24.05 12.70
C GLU A 269 2.60 -23.51 14.02
N PHE A 270 1.68 -23.26 14.93
CA PHE A 270 1.99 -22.82 16.29
C PHE A 270 1.90 -24.02 17.21
N VAL A 271 2.97 -24.29 17.94
CA VAL A 271 3.01 -25.38 18.93
C VAL A 271 3.33 -24.73 20.27
N ASN A 272 2.28 -24.48 21.03
CA ASN A 272 2.41 -23.86 22.37
C ASN A 272 3.18 -22.53 22.36
N UNK A 273 2.99 -21.51 21.45
CA UNK A 273 3.49 -20.38 21.35
C UNK A 273 3.09 -19.65 22.41
N ILE A 274 3.91 -19.09 23.10
CA ILE A 274 3.62 -18.27 24.27
C ILE A 274 3.33 -16.84 23.80
N GLY A 275 2.20 -16.32 24.21
CA GLY A 275 1.81 -14.99 23.82
C GLY A 275 1.13 -14.23 24.94
N GLU A 276 0.99 -12.93 24.73
CA GLU A 276 0.37 -12.03 25.71
C GLU A 276 -0.82 -11.36 25.04
N MET A 277 -1.97 -11.32 25.73
CA MET A 277 -3.18 -10.76 25.12
C MET A 277 -3.05 -9.25 24.93
N VAL A 278 -3.49 -8.78 23.78
CA VAL A 278 -3.55 -7.35 23.43
C VAL A 278 -5.01 -6.95 23.39
N GLY A 279 -5.36 -5.93 24.17
CA GLY A 279 -6.74 -5.48 24.28
C GLY A 279 -7.57 -6.37 25.16
N ASP A 280 -8.89 -6.23 25.04
CA ASP A 280 -9.80 -6.95 25.92
C ASP A 280 -10.06 -8.36 25.45
N PRO A 281 -10.28 -9.31 26.38
CA PRO A 281 -10.65 -10.67 25.98
C PRO A 281 -11.89 -10.67 25.10
N GLY A 282 -11.87 -11.47 24.04
CA GLY A 282 -12.98 -11.59 23.11
C GLY A 282 -13.12 -10.44 22.14
N ALA A 283 -12.24 -9.45 22.20
CA ALA A 283 -12.32 -8.25 21.36
C ALA A 283 -11.23 -8.23 20.29
N GLY A 284 -10.83 -9.40 19.79
CA GLY A 284 -9.72 -9.48 18.86
C GLY A 284 -9.91 -8.66 17.59
N VAL A 285 -11.08 -8.74 16.99
CA VAL A 285 -11.35 -8.00 15.75
C VAL A 285 -11.31 -6.49 16.01
N LYS A 286 -11.94 -6.05 17.09
CA LYS A 286 -11.91 -4.64 17.45
C LYS A 286 -10.47 -4.14 17.67
N THR A 287 -9.65 -4.96 18.31
CA THR A 287 -8.26 -4.60 18.60
C THR A 287 -7.46 -4.35 17.32
N ILE A 288 -7.68 -5.17 16.28
CA ILE A 288 -6.89 -5.02 15.06
C ILE A 288 -7.44 -4.00 14.08
N MET A 289 -8.64 -3.45 14.31
CA MET A 289 -9.25 -2.57 13.30
C MET A 289 -8.45 -1.30 13.04
N ASP A 290 -7.89 -0.69 14.08
CA ASP A 290 -7.07 0.51 13.86
C ASP A 290 -5.82 0.19 13.04
N MET A 291 -5.24 -0.98 13.26
CA MET A 291 -4.10 -1.43 12.47
C MET A 291 -4.49 -1.63 11.00
N VAL A 292 -5.62 -2.28 10.77
CA VAL A 292 -6.08 -2.59 9.42
C VAL A 292 -6.35 -1.31 8.63
N THR A 293 -6.89 -0.29 9.29
CA THR A 293 -7.12 1.00 8.64
C THR A 293 -5.82 1.57 8.09
N LEU A 294 -4.75 1.50 8.88
CA LEU A 294 -3.44 2.00 8.43
C LEU A 294 -2.87 1.17 7.29
N THR A 295 -3.01 -0.15 7.34
CA THR A 295 -2.49 -0.98 6.24
C THR A 295 -3.23 -0.73 4.94
N ARG A 296 -4.52 -0.41 5.01
CA ARG A 296 -5.30 -0.11 3.81
C ARG A 296 -4.84 1.18 3.14
N LEU A 297 -4.47 2.20 3.93
CA LEU A 297 -3.87 3.40 3.36
C LEU A 297 -2.59 3.04 2.59
N ASP A 298 -1.75 2.20 3.19
CA ASP A 298 -0.49 1.82 2.55
C ASP A 298 -0.75 1.06 1.24
N CYS A 299 -1.78 0.21 1.19
CA CYS A 299 -2.14 -0.47 -0.06
C CYS A 299 -2.46 0.54 -1.16
N ALA A 300 -3.21 1.59 -0.81
CA ALA A 300 -3.58 2.61 -1.80
C ALA A 300 -2.36 3.41 -2.25
N VAL A 301 -1.50 3.81 -1.30
CA VAL A 301 -0.32 4.58 -1.65
C VAL A 301 0.62 3.73 -2.52
N ALA A 302 0.82 2.46 -2.16
CA ALA A 302 1.69 1.58 -2.95
C ALA A 302 1.14 1.37 -4.36
N SER A 303 -0.17 1.17 -4.49
CA SER A 303 -0.76 0.97 -5.82
C SER A 303 -0.65 2.22 -6.68
N SER A 304 -0.87 3.39 -6.08
CA SER A 304 -0.69 4.66 -6.81
C SER A 304 0.75 4.79 -7.29
N ALA A 305 1.71 4.44 -6.44
CA ALA A 305 3.13 4.54 -6.78
C ALA A 305 3.51 3.57 -7.89
N LEU A 306 2.98 2.34 -7.84
CA LEU A 306 3.25 1.36 -8.90
C LEU A 306 2.72 1.88 -10.23
N MET A 307 1.51 2.45 -10.24
CA MET A 307 0.95 3.00 -11.46
C MET A 307 1.81 4.16 -11.96
N ARG A 308 2.25 5.05 -11.06
CA ARG A 308 3.11 6.15 -11.46
C ARG A 308 4.40 5.64 -12.10
N ALA A 309 5.05 4.65 -11.46
CA ALA A 309 6.31 4.11 -11.95
C ALA A 309 6.12 3.40 -13.29
N GLY A 310 5.04 2.63 -13.43
CA GLY A 310 4.79 1.92 -14.68
C GLY A 310 4.50 2.86 -15.83
N LEU A 311 3.69 3.88 -15.58
CA LEU A 311 3.41 4.86 -16.62
C LEU A 311 4.65 5.69 -16.96
N ALA A 312 5.51 5.97 -15.98
CA ALA A 312 6.77 6.65 -16.25
C ALA A 312 7.61 5.86 -17.25
N GLU A 313 7.65 4.53 -17.09
CA GLU A 313 8.36 3.68 -18.06
C GLU A 313 7.74 3.78 -19.45
N ALA A 314 6.41 3.78 -19.52
CA ALA A 314 5.72 3.87 -20.81
C ALA A 314 5.96 5.23 -21.48
N VAL A 315 5.89 6.31 -20.70
CA VAL A 315 6.12 7.64 -21.24
C VAL A 315 7.56 7.77 -21.74
N HIS A 316 8.51 7.32 -20.93
CA HIS A 316 9.91 7.37 -21.31
C HIS A 316 10.17 6.57 -22.59
N HIS A 317 9.64 5.35 -22.66
CA HIS A 317 9.82 4.51 -23.83
C HIS A 317 9.26 5.19 -25.08
N THR A 318 8.03 5.70 -25.01
CA THR A 318 7.39 6.28 -26.18
C THR A 318 7.98 7.61 -26.58
N ARG A 319 8.65 8.32 -25.68
CA ARG A 319 9.40 9.53 -26.04
C ARG A 319 10.66 9.23 -26.83
N HIS A 320 11.16 7.98 -26.78
CA HIS A 320 12.44 7.64 -27.40
C HIS A 320 12.31 6.61 -28.53
N ARG A 321 11.21 5.86 -28.58
CA ARG A 321 11.02 4.81 -29.59
C ARG A 321 10.36 5.42 -30.82
N GLN A 322 10.96 5.19 -32.00
CA GLN A 322 10.40 5.67 -33.24
C GLN A 322 9.70 4.55 -33.99
N VAL A 323 8.53 4.84 -34.52
CA VAL A 323 7.75 3.93 -35.33
C VAL A 323 7.06 4.78 -36.40
N PHE A 324 7.08 4.33 -37.63
CA PHE A 324 6.46 5.07 -38.76
C PHE A 324 7.00 6.50 -38.87
N GLY A 325 8.29 6.68 -38.62
CA GLY A 325 8.96 7.95 -38.85
C GLY A 325 8.85 8.99 -37.74
N SER A 326 8.22 8.68 -36.61
CA SER A 326 8.14 9.62 -35.51
C SER A 326 8.19 8.86 -34.19
N ASN A 327 8.45 9.60 -33.11
CA ASN A 327 8.38 8.99 -31.78
C ASN A 327 6.94 8.54 -31.49
N LEU A 328 6.83 7.41 -30.78
CA LEU A 328 5.50 6.88 -30.48
C LEU A 328 4.62 7.89 -29.77
N ILE A 329 5.20 8.67 -28.86
CA ILE A 329 4.41 9.66 -28.10
C ILE A 329 3.80 10.75 -28.98
N ASP A 330 4.34 10.94 -30.18
CA ASP A 330 3.81 11.95 -31.11
C ASP A 330 2.63 11.42 -31.92
N GLN A 331 2.28 10.16 -31.80
CA GLN A 331 1.18 9.58 -32.57
C GLN A 331 -0.12 9.71 -31.77
N PRO A 332 -1.21 10.13 -32.44
CA PRO A 332 -2.43 10.44 -31.70
C PRO A 332 -3.00 9.30 -30.87
N LEU A 333 -2.98 8.08 -31.40
CA LEU A 333 -3.48 6.94 -30.61
C LEU A 333 -2.68 6.77 -29.34
N MET A 334 -1.35 6.83 -29.43
CA MET A 334 -0.51 6.66 -28.25
C MET A 334 -0.73 7.80 -27.27
N GLN A 335 -0.85 9.02 -27.76
CA GLN A 335 -1.09 10.17 -26.88
C GLN A 335 -2.35 9.96 -26.06
N ARG A 336 -3.42 9.48 -26.68
CA ARG A 336 -4.67 9.31 -25.96
C ARG A 336 -4.61 8.18 -24.95
N VAL A 337 -3.88 7.12 -25.27
CA VAL A 337 -3.67 6.05 -24.31
C VAL A 337 -2.89 6.55 -23.09
N LEU A 338 -1.77 7.23 -23.33
CA LEU A 338 -0.93 7.71 -22.23
C LEU A 338 -1.66 8.75 -21.38
N ALA A 339 -2.35 9.68 -22.01
CA ALA A 339 -3.07 10.71 -21.28
C ALA A 339 -4.20 10.11 -20.44
N ASP A 340 -4.91 9.14 -20.99
CA ASP A 340 -6.01 8.51 -20.27
C ASP A 340 -5.50 7.79 -19.03
N MET A 341 -4.39 7.06 -19.17
CA MET A 341 -3.75 6.44 -18.00
C MET A 341 -3.29 7.50 -16.99
N ALA A 342 -2.72 8.59 -17.48
CA ALA A 342 -2.22 9.65 -16.61
C ALA A 342 -3.32 10.26 -15.76
N LEU A 343 -4.53 10.37 -16.30
CA LEU A 343 -5.67 10.85 -15.51
C LEU A 343 -5.94 9.93 -14.32
N ASP A 344 -5.90 8.63 -14.54
CA ASP A 344 -6.12 7.69 -13.43
C ASP A 344 -4.98 7.73 -12.42
N VAL A 345 -3.73 7.87 -12.88
CA VAL A 345 -2.60 7.98 -11.96
C VAL A 345 -2.75 9.23 -11.08
N ALA A 346 -3.07 10.36 -11.70
CA ALA A 346 -3.24 11.60 -10.96
C ALA A 346 -4.38 11.47 -9.94
N ALA A 347 -5.50 10.91 -10.36
CA ALA A 347 -6.66 10.77 -9.48
C ALA A 347 -6.36 9.82 -8.33
N ALA A 348 -5.71 8.68 -8.61
CA ALA A 348 -5.39 7.71 -7.58
C ALA A 348 -4.41 8.29 -6.56
N THR A 349 -3.40 9.02 -7.03
CA THR A 349 -2.43 9.64 -6.16
C THR A 349 -3.08 10.71 -5.29
N ALA A 350 -3.86 11.59 -5.92
CA ALA A 350 -4.55 12.65 -5.18
C ALA A 350 -5.48 12.06 -4.13
N LEU A 351 -6.21 11.00 -4.47
CA LEU A 351 -7.16 10.39 -3.55
C LEU A 351 -6.44 9.68 -2.40
N SER A 352 -5.33 9.01 -2.68
CA SER A 352 -4.55 8.35 -1.63
C SER A 352 -4.01 9.38 -0.63
N PHE A 353 -3.50 10.50 -1.12
CA PHE A 353 -3.00 11.55 -0.23
C PHE A 353 -4.13 12.30 0.46
N ARG A 354 -5.31 12.39 -0.17
CA ARG A 354 -6.50 12.91 0.51
C ARG A 354 -6.84 12.07 1.73
N LEU A 355 -6.72 10.74 1.58
CA LEU A 355 -6.96 9.86 2.72
C LEU A 355 -5.90 10.07 3.80
N ALA A 356 -4.63 10.18 3.43
CA ALA A 356 -3.57 10.42 4.41
C ALA A 356 -3.82 11.74 5.16
N ARG A 357 -4.26 12.79 4.45
CA ARG A 357 -4.57 14.05 5.10
C ARG A 357 -5.70 13.88 6.12
N SER A 358 -6.71 13.09 5.79
CA SER A 358 -7.81 12.87 6.73
C SER A 358 -7.31 12.18 8.00
N PHE A 359 -6.33 11.28 7.90
CA PHE A 359 -5.75 10.64 9.07
C PHE A 359 -5.05 11.67 9.95
N ASP A 360 -4.35 12.62 9.33
CA ASP A 360 -3.65 13.66 10.10
C ASP A 360 -4.61 14.63 10.79
N GLU A 361 -5.76 14.90 10.18
CA GLU A 361 -6.65 15.94 10.65
C GLU A 361 -7.87 15.42 11.39
N ALA A 362 -8.02 14.11 11.50
CA ALA A 362 -9.22 13.51 12.09
C ALA A 362 -9.44 13.93 13.53
N ALA A 363 -8.37 14.13 14.30
CA ALA A 363 -8.52 14.45 15.72
C ALA A 363 -9.11 15.85 15.95
N SER A 364 -8.95 16.75 14.98
CA SER A 364 -9.35 18.15 15.16
C SER A 364 -10.47 18.58 14.21
N ASP A 365 -10.96 17.70 13.35
CA ASP A 365 -11.95 18.10 12.34
C ASP A 365 -12.92 16.95 12.11
N ARG A 366 -14.20 17.21 12.34
CA ARG A 366 -15.26 16.21 12.23
C ARG A 366 -15.40 15.65 10.82
N GLY A 367 -15.32 16.53 9.83
CA GLY A 367 -15.41 16.08 8.44
C GLY A 367 -14.24 15.20 8.05
N GLU A 368 -13.04 15.51 8.56
CA GLU A 368 -11.87 14.68 8.27
C GLU A 368 -11.96 13.34 8.99
N ALA A 369 -12.46 13.31 10.21
CA ALA A 369 -12.68 12.04 10.90
C ALA A 369 -13.68 11.18 10.14
N ALA A 370 -14.75 11.80 9.63
CA ALA A 370 -15.74 11.07 8.85
C ALA A 370 -15.11 10.52 7.56
N PHE A 371 -14.30 11.33 6.87
CA PHE A 371 -13.63 10.87 5.66
C PHE A 371 -12.72 9.68 5.95
N ALA A 372 -11.90 9.79 7.00
CA ALA A 372 -10.97 8.71 7.34
C ALA A 372 -11.72 7.40 7.60
N ARG A 373 -12.81 7.46 8.36
CA ARG A 373 -13.53 6.25 8.71
C ARG A 373 -14.32 5.66 7.56
N ALA A 374 -15.06 6.51 6.83
CA ALA A 374 -15.96 6.03 5.78
C ALA A 374 -15.21 5.70 4.49
N MET A 375 -14.16 6.46 4.19
CA MET A 375 -13.57 6.40 2.86
C MET A 375 -12.32 5.52 2.76
N THR A 376 -11.77 5.03 3.87
CA THR A 376 -10.63 4.12 3.78
C THR A 376 -10.93 2.92 2.88
N PRO A 377 -12.06 2.19 3.08
CA PRO A 377 -12.34 1.08 2.17
C PRO A 377 -12.63 1.54 0.73
N VAL A 378 -13.21 2.72 0.57
CA VAL A 378 -13.51 3.23 -0.77
C VAL A 378 -12.22 3.49 -1.54
N VAL A 379 -11.27 4.16 -0.91
CA VAL A 379 -10.00 4.50 -1.55
C VAL A 379 -9.22 3.23 -1.87
N LYS A 380 -9.12 2.34 -0.90
CA LYS A 380 -8.40 1.08 -1.10
C LYS A 380 -9.03 0.29 -2.24
N TYR A 381 -10.37 0.23 -2.28
CA TYR A 381 -11.07 -0.50 -3.32
C TYR A 381 -10.66 -0.02 -4.70
N TRP A 382 -10.83 1.28 -4.97
CA TRP A 382 -10.69 1.77 -6.33
C TRP A 382 -9.23 1.84 -6.77
N VAL A 383 -8.38 2.40 -5.92
CA VAL A 383 -6.98 2.60 -6.30
C VAL A 383 -6.29 1.27 -6.57
N CYS A 384 -6.53 0.28 -5.70
CA CYS A 384 -5.89 -1.02 -5.89
C CYS A 384 -6.51 -1.80 -7.04
N LYS A 385 -7.82 -1.62 -7.26
CA LYS A 385 -8.54 -2.34 -8.31
C LYS A 385 -8.05 -1.96 -9.70
N ILE A 386 -7.76 -0.68 -9.93
CA ILE A 386 -7.41 -0.24 -11.29
C ILE A 386 -5.94 -0.49 -11.62
N ALA A 387 -5.09 -0.75 -10.62
CA ALA A 387 -3.65 -0.82 -10.85
C ALA A 387 -3.22 -1.93 -11.81
N PRO A 388 -3.73 -3.17 -11.69
CA PRO A 388 -3.27 -4.22 -12.63
C PRO A 388 -3.57 -3.90 -14.08
N GLY A 389 -4.77 -3.41 -14.37
CA GLY A 389 -5.13 -3.10 -15.76
C GLY A 389 -4.32 -1.95 -16.33
N LEU A 390 -4.07 -0.94 -15.51
CA LEU A 390 -3.26 0.19 -15.95
C LEU A 390 -1.83 -0.27 -16.24
N LEU A 391 -1.28 -1.10 -15.36
CA LEU A 391 0.10 -1.58 -15.56
C LEU A 391 0.18 -2.50 -16.76
N TYR A 392 -0.86 -3.28 -17.04
CA TYR A 392 -0.89 -4.04 -18.27
C TYR A 392 -0.84 -3.13 -19.49
N GLU A 393 -1.64 -2.05 -19.50
CA GLU A 393 -1.65 -1.14 -20.63
C GLU A 393 -0.28 -0.46 -20.79
N ALA A 394 0.35 -0.09 -19.67
CA ALA A 394 1.71 0.49 -19.71
C ALA A 394 2.70 -0.50 -20.31
N MET A 395 2.60 -1.77 -19.91
CA MET A 395 3.43 -2.83 -20.48
C MET A 395 3.24 -2.92 -21.99
N GLU A 396 2.00 -2.87 -22.45
CA GLU A 396 1.68 -2.96 -23.86
C GLU A 396 2.30 -1.81 -24.66
N CYS A 397 2.42 -0.63 -24.05
CA CYS A 397 3.05 0.51 -24.71
C CYS A 397 4.51 0.25 -25.08
N LEU A 398 5.17 -0.64 -24.35
CA LEU A 398 6.57 -0.98 -24.64
C LEU A 398 6.70 -2.12 -25.67
N GLY A 399 5.60 -2.67 -26.13
CA GLY A 399 5.65 -3.84 -27.00
C GLY A 399 6.33 -5.01 -26.30
N GLY A 400 7.07 -5.80 -27.06
CA GLY A 400 7.77 -6.95 -26.48
C GLY A 400 8.73 -6.59 -25.37
N ASN A 401 9.30 -5.39 -25.42
CA ASN A 401 10.22 -4.95 -24.36
C ASN A 401 9.54 -4.83 -23.01
N GLY A 402 8.23 -4.63 -22.97
CA GLY A 402 7.49 -4.59 -21.72
C GLY A 402 7.22 -5.96 -21.12
N TYR A 403 7.37 -7.00 -21.91
CA TYR A 403 6.97 -8.34 -21.51
C TYR A 403 8.14 -9.19 -20.99
N VAL A 404 9.33 -8.64 -20.99
CA VAL A 404 10.52 -9.39 -20.58
C VAL A 404 11.02 -8.87 -19.24
N GLU A 405 11.70 -9.77 -18.53
CA GLU A 405 12.09 -9.49 -17.15
C GLU A 405 13.26 -8.50 -17.02
N GLU A 406 13.96 -8.20 -18.11
CA GLU A 406 15.06 -7.23 -18.06
C GLU A 406 14.58 -5.81 -17.76
N ALA A 407 13.30 -5.53 -18.02
CA ALA A 407 12.70 -4.24 -17.73
C ALA A 407 11.78 -4.38 -16.51
N PRO A 408 11.54 -3.29 -15.75
CA PRO A 408 10.79 -3.42 -14.50
C PRO A 408 9.28 -3.59 -14.64
N LEU A 409 8.70 -3.32 -15.83
CA LEU A 409 7.24 -3.39 -16.00
C LEU A 409 6.68 -4.76 -15.64
N ALA A 410 7.37 -5.83 -16.00
CA ALA A 410 6.89 -7.18 -15.68
C ALA A 410 6.74 -7.34 -14.17
N ARG A 411 7.72 -6.85 -13.40
CA ARG A 411 7.66 -6.93 -11.94
C ARG A 411 6.57 -6.02 -11.38
N TYR A 412 6.45 -4.81 -11.89
CA TYR A 412 5.39 -3.89 -11.43
C TYR A 412 4.01 -4.52 -11.64
N TYR A 413 3.80 -5.11 -12.80
CA TYR A 413 2.53 -5.76 -13.11
C TYR A 413 2.23 -6.89 -12.13
N ARG A 414 3.23 -7.72 -11.85
CA ARG A 414 3.04 -8.83 -10.92
C ARG A 414 2.80 -8.37 -9.49
N GLU A 415 3.30 -7.18 -9.11
CA GLU A 415 3.08 -6.66 -7.77
C GLU A 415 1.65 -6.18 -7.54
N ALA A 416 1.03 -5.66 -8.58
CA ALA A 416 -0.20 -4.90 -8.38
C ALA A 416 -1.36 -5.70 -7.81
N PRO A 417 -1.62 -6.95 -8.26
CA PRO A 417 -2.84 -7.62 -7.78
C PRO A 417 -2.90 -7.83 -6.27
N VAL A 418 -1.77 -8.00 -5.59
CA VAL A 418 -1.82 -8.34 -4.18
C VAL A 418 -2.45 -7.22 -3.35
N ASN A 419 -2.26 -5.97 -3.74
CA ASN A 419 -2.83 -4.86 -2.98
C ASN A 419 -4.36 -4.84 -3.04
N ALA A 420 -4.95 -5.41 -4.07
CA ALA A 420 -6.41 -5.53 -4.15
C ALA A 420 -6.92 -6.81 -3.48
N ILE A 421 -6.03 -7.65 -2.98
CA ILE A 421 -6.39 -8.93 -2.38
C ILE A 421 -6.22 -8.89 -0.86
N TRP A 422 -5.02 -8.56 -0.39
CA TRP A 422 -4.77 -8.59 1.05
C TRP A 422 -5.41 -7.38 1.74
N GLU A 423 -5.59 -7.49 3.05
CA GLU A 423 -6.22 -6.47 3.89
C GLU A 423 -7.66 -6.19 3.49
N GLY A 424 -8.28 -7.17 2.87
CA GLY A 424 -9.66 -7.09 2.42
C GLY A 424 -9.75 -6.95 0.91
N SER A 425 -10.35 -7.94 0.28
CA SER A 425 -10.56 -7.92 -1.17
C SER A 425 -11.57 -6.86 -1.57
N GLY A 426 -11.80 -6.72 -2.87
CA GLY A 426 -12.76 -5.75 -3.37
C GLY A 426 -14.15 -5.92 -2.77
N ASN A 427 -14.63 -7.16 -2.69
CA ASN A 427 -15.95 -7.38 -2.08
C ASN A 427 -15.95 -7.04 -0.59
N VAL A 428 -14.85 -7.34 0.10
CA VAL A 428 -14.77 -6.98 1.52
C VAL A 428 -14.80 -5.46 1.69
N MET A 429 -14.11 -4.72 0.83
CA MET A 429 -14.15 -3.27 0.90
C MET A 429 -15.56 -2.75 0.67
N ALA A 430 -16.24 -3.29 -0.34
CA ALA A 430 -17.61 -2.87 -0.63
C ALA A 430 -18.56 -3.19 0.54
N LEU A 431 -18.38 -4.35 1.17
CA LEU A 431 -19.18 -4.70 2.34
C LEU A 431 -18.89 -3.77 3.52
N ASP A 432 -17.64 -3.35 3.69
CA ASP A 432 -17.31 -2.40 4.76
C ASP A 432 -17.99 -1.05 4.51
N VAL A 433 -18.08 -0.62 3.24
CA VAL A 433 -18.83 0.60 2.92
C VAL A 433 -20.30 0.46 3.34
N LEU A 434 -20.92 -0.68 3.00
CA LEU A 434 -22.31 -0.91 3.39
C LEU A 434 -22.48 -0.93 4.90
N ARG A 435 -21.51 -1.50 5.61
CA ARG A 435 -21.57 -1.57 7.07
C ARG A 435 -21.57 -0.17 7.68
N VAL A 436 -20.68 0.71 7.19
CA VAL A 436 -20.66 2.09 7.66
C VAL A 436 -21.94 2.82 7.30
N LEU A 437 -22.43 2.61 6.07
CA LEU A 437 -23.68 3.25 5.64
C LEU A 437 -24.84 2.85 6.56
N GLY A 438 -24.91 1.57 6.93
CA GLY A 438 -25.98 1.10 7.78
C GLY A 438 -25.87 1.54 9.23
N ARG A 439 -24.65 1.58 9.78
CA ARG A 439 -24.46 1.85 11.18
C ARG A 439 -24.27 3.33 11.50
N ALA A 440 -23.69 4.09 10.58
CA ALA A 440 -23.35 5.49 10.81
C ALA A 440 -23.55 6.31 9.53
N PRO A 441 -24.79 6.40 9.04
CA PRO A 441 -25.02 7.11 7.76
C PRO A 441 -24.60 8.57 7.81
N GLY A 442 -24.55 9.18 8.98
CA GLY A 442 -24.12 10.57 9.13
C GLY A 442 -22.69 10.81 8.68
N LEU A 443 -21.85 9.76 8.71
CA LEU A 443 -20.48 9.91 8.22
C LEU A 443 -20.46 10.18 6.72
N PHE A 444 -21.30 9.48 5.97
CA PHE A 444 -21.36 9.73 4.52
C PHE A 444 -22.00 11.07 4.21
N GLU A 445 -22.92 11.55 5.05
CA GLU A 445 -23.45 12.90 4.86
C GLU A 445 -22.33 13.94 4.99
N GLU A 446 -21.45 13.77 5.97
CA GLU A 446 -20.27 14.64 6.11
C GLU A 446 -19.35 14.55 4.90
N VAL A 447 -19.12 13.33 4.44
CA VAL A 447 -18.25 13.11 3.27
C VAL A 447 -18.84 13.80 2.05
N LEU A 448 -20.13 13.64 1.81
CA LEU A 448 -20.78 14.26 0.66
C LEU A 448 -20.72 15.77 0.68
N UNK A 449 -20.66 16.25 1.71
CA UNK A 449 -20.57 17.46 1.91
C UNK A 449 -19.43 18.01 1.47
N GLY A 450 -18.39 17.51 1.91
CA GLY A 450 -17.06 17.91 1.48
C GLY A 450 -16.84 17.75 0.00
N ILE A 451 -17.29 16.61 -0.55
CA ILE A 451 -17.17 16.39 -1.99
C ILE A 451 -17.89 17.47 -2.79
N ASP A 452 -19.10 17.80 -2.37
CA ASP A 452 -19.90 18.81 -3.05
C ASP A 452 -19.18 20.17 -3.03
N ARG A 453 -18.65 20.54 -1.87
CA ARG A 453 -17.92 21.80 -1.75
C ARG A 453 -16.74 21.86 -2.69
N ASP A 454 -15.95 20.78 -2.73
CA ASP A 454 -14.72 20.78 -3.51
C ASP A 454 -14.97 20.62 -5.01
N LEU A 455 -16.04 19.92 -5.40
CA LEU A 455 -16.42 19.85 -6.82
C LEU A 455 -16.93 21.18 -7.36
N GLY A 456 -17.52 22.00 -6.51
CA GLY A 456 -18.06 23.28 -6.93
C GLY A 456 -19.33 23.14 -7.72
N THR A 457 -19.63 24.16 -8.53
CA THR A 457 -20.92 24.21 -9.24
C THR A 457 -21.11 23.08 -10.23
N GLY A 458 -20.03 22.54 -10.76
CA GLY A 458 -20.11 21.42 -11.70
C GLY A 458 -20.44 20.08 -11.06
N GLY A 459 -20.51 20.03 -9.72
CA GLY A 459 -20.69 18.77 -9.03
C GLY A 459 -22.12 18.42 -8.63
N ARG A 460 -23.09 19.26 -8.97
CA ARG A 460 -24.45 19.04 -8.47
C ARG A 460 -25.04 17.69 -8.88
N GLY A 461 -24.87 17.32 -10.15
CA GLY A 461 -25.37 16.03 -10.62
C GLY A 461 -24.70 14.87 -9.94
N THR A 462 -23.42 15.02 -9.64
CA THR A 462 -22.64 13.96 -8.98
C THR A 462 -23.22 13.62 -7.61
N ILE A 463 -23.56 14.63 -6.80
CA ILE A 463 -24.10 14.36 -5.47
C ILE A 463 -25.45 13.65 -5.57
N GLY A 464 -26.28 14.04 -6.55
CA GLY A 464 -27.55 13.35 -6.78
C GLY A 464 -27.35 11.88 -7.13
N VAL A 465 -26.39 11.59 -7.99
CA VAL A 465 -26.08 10.20 -8.34
C VAL A 465 -25.60 9.42 -7.12
N LEU A 466 -24.73 10.04 -6.29
CA LEU A 466 -24.26 9.36 -5.09
C LEU A 466 -25.40 9.05 -4.12
N LYS A 467 -26.29 10.01 -3.90
CA LYS A 467 -27.42 9.78 -3.01
C LYS A 467 -28.32 8.67 -3.51
N ALA A 468 -28.58 8.63 -4.83
CA ALA A 468 -29.37 7.57 -5.41
C ALA A 468 -28.68 6.21 -5.27
N ALA A 469 -27.37 6.17 -5.48
CA ALA A 469 -26.62 4.92 -5.33
C ALA A 469 -26.65 4.43 -3.88
N MET A 470 -26.60 5.36 -2.92
CA MET A 470 -26.69 5.00 -1.51
C MET A 470 -28.05 4.40 -1.16
N GLN A 471 -29.13 4.96 -1.72
CA GLN A 471 -30.45 4.42 -1.47
C GLN A 471 -30.61 3.01 -2.05
N VAL A 472 -30.08 2.78 -3.25
CA VAL A 472 -30.13 1.46 -3.86
C VAL A 472 -29.34 0.47 -3.02
N ALA A 473 -28.12 0.85 -2.64
CA ALA A 473 -27.23 -0.05 -1.89
C ALA A 473 -27.79 -0.40 -0.51
N ALA A 474 -28.60 0.47 0.07
CA ALA A 474 -29.19 0.21 1.38
C ALA A 474 -30.08 -1.03 1.37
N THR A 475 -30.64 -1.40 0.22
CA THR A 475 -31.54 -2.56 0.12
C THR A 475 -31.04 -3.62 -0.86
N ASP A 476 -29.92 -3.36 -1.53
CA ASP A 476 -29.41 -4.30 -2.54
C ASP A 476 -27.90 -4.42 -2.36
N GLN A 477 -27.48 -5.45 -1.63
CA GLN A 477 -26.05 -5.69 -1.41
C GLN A 477 -25.29 -5.85 -2.73
N GLY A 478 -25.95 -6.36 -3.76
CA GLY A 478 -25.32 -6.58 -5.06
C GLY A 478 -24.85 -5.30 -5.74
N SER A 479 -25.36 -4.13 -5.32
CA SER A 479 -24.95 -2.86 -5.90
C SER A 479 -23.83 -2.18 -5.10
N ALA A 480 -23.25 -2.85 -4.11
CA ALA A 480 -22.25 -2.24 -3.23
C ALA A 480 -21.01 -1.77 -4.00
N ARG A 481 -20.56 -2.53 -4.99
CA ARG A 481 -19.38 -2.11 -5.77
C ARG A 481 -19.68 -0.86 -6.60
N LEU A 482 -20.90 -0.75 -7.13
CA LEU A 482 -21.27 0.44 -7.87
C LEU A 482 -21.18 1.69 -6.98
N LEU A 483 -21.74 1.61 -5.78
CA LEU A 483 -21.65 2.72 -4.84
C LEU A 483 -20.20 3.03 -4.48
N THR A 484 -19.43 2.00 -4.21
CA THR A 484 -18.03 2.19 -3.78
C THR A 484 -17.23 2.88 -4.89
N GLU A 485 -17.40 2.45 -6.14
CA GLU A 485 -16.68 3.09 -7.24
C GLU A 485 -17.12 4.53 -7.45
N GLN A 486 -18.43 4.79 -7.38
CA GLN A 486 -18.92 6.16 -7.57
C GLN A 486 -18.39 7.09 -6.49
N LEU A 487 -18.31 6.62 -5.24
CA LEU A 487 -17.73 7.40 -4.17
C LEU A 487 -16.26 7.70 -4.44
N ALA A 488 -15.52 6.69 -4.89
CA ALA A 488 -14.09 6.88 -5.17
C ALA A 488 -13.86 7.89 -6.29
N LEU A 489 -14.57 7.73 -7.39
CA LEU A 489 -14.41 8.63 -8.54
C LEU A 489 -14.79 10.07 -8.17
N SER A 490 -15.87 10.21 -7.41
CA SER A 490 -16.34 11.52 -7.02
C SER A 490 -15.36 12.21 -6.06
N ALA A 491 -14.82 11.46 -5.11
CA ALA A 491 -13.85 12.01 -4.17
C ALA A 491 -12.54 12.35 -4.86
N ALA A 492 -12.11 11.52 -5.81
CA ALA A 492 -10.89 11.80 -6.57
C ALA A 492 -11.06 13.07 -7.41
N ALA A 493 -12.20 13.20 -8.08
CA ALA A 493 -12.49 14.40 -8.86
C ALA A 493 -12.51 15.65 -7.99
N ALA A 494 -13.14 15.55 -6.82
CA ALA A 494 -13.21 16.66 -5.88
C ALA A 494 -11.81 17.09 -5.46
N GLU A 495 -10.94 16.12 -5.18
CA GLU A 495 -9.58 16.45 -4.73
C GLU A 495 -8.76 17.06 -5.86
N LEU A 496 -8.91 16.58 -7.09
CA LEU A 496 -8.23 17.21 -8.23
C LEU A 496 -8.68 18.66 -8.39
N ARG A 497 -9.97 18.92 -8.23
CA ARG A 497 -10.46 20.30 -8.29
C ARG A 497 -9.89 21.15 -7.17
N ARG A 498 -9.88 20.63 -5.96
CA ARG A 498 -9.36 21.37 -4.81
C ARG A 498 -7.89 21.72 -5.00
N LEU A 499 -7.14 20.83 -5.62
CA LEU A 499 -5.72 21.06 -5.90
C LEU A 499 -5.50 22.05 -7.07
N GLY A 500 -6.54 22.46 -7.74
CA GLY A 500 -6.42 23.38 -8.84
C GLY A 500 -5.93 22.73 -10.12
N ALA A 501 -6.21 21.45 -10.29
CA ALA A 501 -5.71 20.70 -11.44
C ALA A 501 -6.51 20.95 -12.74
N GLY A 502 -7.20 22.04 -12.82
CA GLY A 502 -7.84 22.63 -13.99
C GLY A 502 -8.27 21.64 -15.07
N ARG A 503 -7.52 21.62 -16.18
CA ARG A 503 -7.86 20.78 -17.32
C ARG A 503 -7.77 19.29 -17.00
N ILE A 504 -6.89 18.90 -16.10
CA ILE A 504 -6.79 17.51 -15.69
C ILE A 504 -8.05 17.10 -14.93
N ALA A 505 -8.49 17.95 -14.00
CA ALA A 505 -9.74 17.68 -13.29
C ALA A 505 -10.93 17.66 -14.26
N ASP A 506 -10.97 18.60 -15.21
CA ASP A 506 -12.05 18.62 -16.21
C ASP A 506 -12.09 17.32 -17.00
N ALA A 507 -10.94 16.87 -17.50
CA ALA A 507 -10.87 15.66 -18.29
C ALA A 507 -11.31 14.45 -17.47
N PHE A 508 -10.86 14.38 -16.21
CA PHE A 508 -11.24 13.26 -15.35
C PHE A 508 -12.75 13.25 -15.09
N VAL A 509 -13.31 14.41 -14.76
CA VAL A 509 -14.75 14.51 -14.49
C VAL A 509 -15.56 14.13 -15.72
N GLU A 510 -15.20 14.67 -16.88
CA GLU A 510 -15.98 14.42 -18.10
C GLU A 510 -15.93 12.97 -18.54
N THR A 511 -14.80 12.30 -18.34
CA THR A 511 -14.65 10.93 -18.83
C THR A 511 -15.04 9.87 -17.79
N ARG A 512 -14.94 10.18 -16.50
CA ARG A 512 -15.24 9.19 -15.45
C ARG A 512 -16.59 9.44 -14.77
N LEU A 513 -17.06 10.67 -14.74
CA LEU A 513 -18.34 10.99 -14.11
C LEU A 513 -19.38 11.48 -15.10
N GLY A 514 -18.98 11.82 -16.31
CA GLY A 514 -19.88 12.40 -17.32
C GLY A 514 -20.59 11.40 -18.21
N GLY A 515 -20.56 10.14 -17.88
CA GLY A 515 -21.27 9.12 -18.65
C GLY A 515 -20.49 8.51 -19.80
N GLN A 516 -19.26 8.91 -20.01
CA GLN A 516 -18.38 8.25 -20.96
C GLN A 516 -17.76 7.02 -20.32
N TRP A 517 -17.58 5.98 -21.11
CA TRP A 517 -17.11 4.72 -20.56
C TRP A 517 -15.83 4.26 -21.20
N UNK A 518 -14.88 4.03 -20.68
CA UNK A 518 -13.96 3.63 -21.06
C UNK A 518 -13.90 2.41 -20.64
N THR A 519 -14.00 1.54 -21.24
CA THR A 519 -13.75 0.17 -20.87
C THR A 519 -12.30 -0.20 -21.13
N THR A 520 -11.63 0.55 -22.00
CA THR A 520 -10.20 0.40 -22.23
C THR A 520 -9.61 1.80 -22.32
N TYR A 521 -8.30 1.90 -22.09
CA TYR A 521 -7.64 3.20 -22.21
C TYR A 521 -7.55 3.64 -23.66
N GLY A 522 -7.46 4.95 -23.85
CA GLY A 522 -7.34 5.54 -25.18
C GLY A 522 -8.63 6.11 -25.70
N MET A 523 -9.63 6.25 -24.84
CA MET A 523 -10.97 6.70 -25.25
C MET A 523 -11.17 8.20 -25.10
N LEU A 524 -10.12 8.97 -24.79
CA LEU A 524 -10.25 10.43 -24.76
C LEU A 524 -10.55 10.93 -26.17
N ASP A 525 -11.45 11.90 -26.27
CA ASP A 525 -11.73 12.50 -27.56
C ASP A 525 -10.91 13.80 -27.74
N SER A 526 -11.12 14.47 -28.85
CA SER A 526 -10.30 15.61 -29.23
C SER A 526 -10.51 16.85 -28.35
N ARG A 527 -11.52 16.86 -27.50
CA ARG A 527 -11.72 17.97 -26.55
C ARG A 527 -10.59 18.06 -25.54
N HIS A 528 -9.95 16.95 -25.28
CA HIS A 528 -8.89 16.90 -24.27
C HIS A 528 -7.54 16.93 -24.94
N ASP A 529 -6.69 17.84 -24.48
CA ASP A 529 -5.35 17.99 -25.05
C ASP A 529 -4.46 16.91 -24.41
N ALA A 530 -4.36 15.78 -25.09
CA ALA A 530 -3.65 14.62 -24.55
C ALA A 530 -2.18 14.95 -24.28
N ARG A 531 -1.52 15.66 -25.20
CA ARG A 531 -0.10 15.97 -25.00
C ARG A 531 0.08 16.88 -23.79
N MET A 532 -0.81 17.84 -23.60
CA MET A 532 -0.75 18.72 -22.42
C MET A 532 -0.90 17.91 -21.13
N ILE A 533 -1.83 16.96 -21.10
CA ILE A 533 -2.02 16.09 -19.92
C ILE A 533 -0.73 15.33 -19.61
N ILE A 534 -0.15 14.71 -20.64
CA ILE A 534 1.08 13.94 -20.46
C ILE A 534 2.20 14.84 -19.91
N ASP A 535 2.43 15.96 -20.59
CA ASP A 535 3.56 16.82 -20.23
C ASP A 535 3.37 17.52 -18.89
N THR A 536 2.11 17.75 -18.48
CA THR A 536 1.84 18.32 -17.16
C THR A 536 2.18 17.34 -16.05
N LEU A 537 1.82 16.08 -16.23
CA LEU A 537 1.99 15.07 -15.17
C LEU A 537 3.36 14.38 -15.26
N TYR A 538 3.93 14.32 -16.45
CA TYR A 538 5.24 13.71 -16.70
C TYR A 538 6.06 14.69 -17.54
N PRO A 539 6.64 15.74 -16.93
CA PRO A 539 7.35 16.75 -17.69
C PRO A 539 8.51 16.16 -18.48
N PRO A 540 8.76 16.67 -19.70
CA PRO A 540 9.94 16.25 -20.44
C PRO A 540 11.22 16.58 -19.68
N VAL A 541 12.21 15.70 -19.76
CA VAL A 541 13.51 15.93 -19.13
C VAL A 541 14.32 16.86 -20.04
N THR A 542 14.87 17.95 -19.48
CA THR A 542 15.68 18.90 -20.21
C THR A 542 17.15 18.51 -20.21
#